data_06debf74b7ad4a16520c9ab59a9e6d66
#
_entry.id   06debf74b7ad4a16520c9ab59a9e6d66
#
_cell.length_a   1.000
_cell.length_b   1.000
_cell.length_c   1.000
_cell.angle_alpha   90.00
_cell.angle_beta   90.00
_cell.angle_gamma   90.00
#
_symmetry.space_group_name_H-M   'P 1'
#
loop_
_entity.id
_entity.type
_entity.pdbx_description
1 polymer ?
#
loop_
_entity_poly.entity_id
_entity_poly.type
_entity_poly.pdbx_seq_one_letter_code
_entity_poly.pdbx_strand_id
1 'polypeptide(L)'
;MASTFAVLADPSRREILDLLRDRERPVGYLVDHLTLTQPTVSKHLKVLREAGLVEVRTDAQRRWYRLSPGPLAEIDAWLAPYRSMWEKSLDALERRLDEIGGD
;
A
#
# COMPACT_ATOMS: atom_id res chain seq x y z
N MET A 1 -2.21 -4.87 19.25
CA MET A 1 -2.41 -4.24 17.93
C MET A 1 -1.36 -4.72 16.95
N ALA A 2 -1.77 -5.01 15.74
CA ALA A 2 -0.82 -5.37 14.69
C ALA A 2 -0.05 -4.13 14.24
N SER A 3 1.25 -4.26 14.01
CA SER A 3 2.06 -3.19 13.45
C SER A 3 1.68 -2.93 11.99
N THR A 4 2.00 -1.76 11.47
CA THR A 4 1.80 -1.44 10.06
C THR A 4 2.49 -2.47 9.16
N PHE A 5 3.70 -2.89 9.52
CA PHE A 5 4.43 -3.93 8.78
C PHE A 5 3.66 -5.25 8.71
N ALA A 6 3.13 -5.69 9.86
CA ALA A 6 2.38 -6.94 9.93
C ALA A 6 1.10 -6.87 9.09
N VAL A 7 0.40 -5.74 9.13
CA VAL A 7 -0.81 -5.53 8.33
C VAL A 7 -0.49 -5.60 6.84
N LEU A 8 0.60 -5.00 6.41
CA LEU A 8 0.99 -4.96 5.00
C LEU A 8 1.72 -6.21 4.52
N ALA A 9 2.00 -7.16 5.41
CA ALA A 9 2.58 -8.43 5.01
C ALA A 9 1.62 -9.27 4.15
N ASP A 10 0.33 -9.05 4.26
CA ASP A 10 -0.68 -9.75 3.47
C ASP A 10 -0.81 -9.10 2.10
N PRO A 11 -0.59 -9.86 1.00
CA PRO A 11 -0.67 -9.30 -0.36
C PRO A 11 -2.05 -8.74 -0.70
N SER A 12 -3.12 -9.37 -0.23
CA SER A 12 -4.48 -8.89 -0.52
C SER A 12 -4.75 -7.53 0.09
N ARG A 13 -4.21 -7.28 1.28
CA ARG A 13 -4.35 -5.96 1.91
C ARG A 13 -3.60 -4.89 1.12
N ARG A 14 -2.42 -5.22 0.60
CA ARG A 14 -1.69 -4.28 -0.26
C ARG A 14 -2.46 -4.00 -1.54
N GLU A 15 -3.08 -5.01 -2.14
CA GLU A 15 -3.91 -4.81 -3.34
C GLU A 15 -5.10 -3.89 -3.05
N ILE A 16 -5.73 -4.03 -1.90
CA ILE A 16 -6.82 -3.14 -1.49
C ILE A 16 -6.32 -1.70 -1.42
N LEU A 17 -5.19 -1.46 -0.76
CA LEU A 17 -4.63 -0.11 -0.67
C LEU A 17 -4.29 0.45 -2.04
N ASP A 18 -3.77 -0.38 -2.95
CA ASP A 18 -3.47 0.05 -4.32
C ASP A 18 -4.74 0.50 -5.05
N LEU A 19 -5.85 -0.20 -4.86
CA LEU A 19 -7.13 0.17 -5.46
C LEU A 19 -7.71 1.45 -4.87
N LEU A 20 -7.34 1.80 -3.64
CA LEU A 20 -7.79 3.01 -2.95
C LEU A 20 -6.84 4.20 -3.13
N ARG A 21 -5.72 4.00 -3.81
CA ARG A 21 -4.67 5.02 -3.88
C ARG A 21 -5.14 6.31 -4.55
N ASP A 22 -5.97 6.22 -5.57
CA ASP A 22 -6.38 7.36 -6.37
C ASP A 22 -7.68 8.01 -5.91
N ARG A 23 -8.58 7.22 -5.34
CA ARG A 23 -9.89 7.71 -4.90
C ARG A 23 -10.53 6.71 -3.95
N GLU A 24 -11.57 7.17 -3.25
CA GLU A 24 -12.39 6.28 -2.46
C GLU A 24 -13.21 5.33 -3.33
N ARG A 25 -13.50 4.15 -2.78
CA ARG A 25 -14.23 3.09 -3.48
C ARG A 25 -15.24 2.43 -2.53
N PRO A 26 -16.38 1.98 -3.06
CA PRO A 26 -17.29 1.13 -2.27
C PRO A 26 -16.75 -0.30 -2.22
N VAL A 27 -17.20 -1.08 -1.23
CA VAL A 27 -16.74 -2.46 -1.06
C VAL A 27 -17.00 -3.31 -2.31
N GLY A 28 -18.10 -3.07 -3.02
CA GLY A 28 -18.41 -3.80 -4.26
C GLY A 28 -17.34 -3.65 -5.33
N TYR A 29 -16.78 -2.46 -5.46
CA TYR A 29 -15.67 -2.23 -6.39
C TYR A 29 -14.46 -3.10 -6.03
N LEU A 30 -14.13 -3.18 -4.76
CA LEU A 30 -12.99 -3.97 -4.29
C LEU A 30 -13.22 -5.46 -4.55
N VAL A 31 -14.42 -5.95 -4.25
CA VAL A 31 -14.79 -7.35 -4.52
C VAL A 31 -14.66 -7.67 -6.01
N ASP A 32 -15.14 -6.77 -6.86
CA ASP A 32 -15.11 -6.97 -8.31
C ASP A 32 -13.69 -7.00 -8.88
N HIS A 33 -12.75 -6.31 -8.24
CA HIS A 33 -11.37 -6.18 -8.72
C HIS A 33 -10.38 -7.11 -8.02
N LEU A 34 -10.85 -7.87 -7.03
CA LEU A 34 -10.05 -8.85 -6.30
C LEU A 34 -10.67 -10.23 -6.50
N THR A 35 -9.83 -11.27 -6.42
CA THR A 35 -10.33 -12.65 -6.50
C THR A 35 -10.72 -13.17 -5.13
N LEU A 36 -11.48 -12.36 -4.39
CA LEU A 36 -11.86 -12.65 -3.01
C LEU A 36 -13.36 -12.48 -2.84
N THR A 37 -13.91 -13.17 -1.85
CA THR A 37 -15.32 -13.02 -1.47
C THR A 37 -15.51 -11.72 -0.69
N GLN A 38 -16.75 -11.21 -0.65
CA GLN A 38 -17.04 -10.01 0.11
C GLN A 38 -16.72 -10.16 1.61
N PRO A 39 -17.06 -11.28 2.28
CA PRO A 39 -16.66 -11.43 3.69
C PRO A 39 -15.17 -11.35 3.92
N THR A 40 -14.36 -11.89 3.01
CA THR A 40 -12.90 -11.85 3.11
C THR A 40 -12.40 -10.40 2.93
N VAL A 41 -12.92 -9.68 1.92
CA VAL A 41 -12.57 -8.28 1.71
C VAL A 41 -12.94 -7.45 2.94
N SER A 42 -14.13 -7.69 3.51
CA SER A 42 -14.59 -6.96 4.70
C SER A 42 -13.70 -7.20 5.91
N LYS A 43 -13.18 -8.42 6.08
CA LYS A 43 -12.22 -8.73 7.14
C LYS A 43 -10.91 -7.96 6.95
N HIS A 44 -10.40 -7.92 5.74
CA HIS A 44 -9.18 -7.16 5.43
C HIS A 44 -9.39 -5.66 5.66
N LEU A 45 -10.54 -5.13 5.25
CA LEU A 45 -10.86 -3.72 5.47
C LEU A 45 -10.92 -3.39 6.97
N LYS A 46 -11.47 -4.30 7.78
CA LYS A 46 -11.50 -4.10 9.23
C LYS A 46 -10.09 -4.00 9.81
N VAL A 47 -9.21 -4.91 9.42
CA VAL A 47 -7.80 -4.88 9.87
C VAL A 47 -7.12 -3.58 9.44
N LEU A 48 -7.33 -3.17 8.20
CA LEU A 48 -6.76 -1.92 7.66
C LEU A 48 -7.30 -0.69 8.39
N ARG A 49 -8.57 -0.68 8.75
CA ARG A 49 -9.18 0.41 9.51
C ARG A 49 -8.62 0.48 10.92
N GLU A 50 -8.50 -0.65 11.60
CA GLU A 50 -7.94 -0.71 12.95
C GLU A 50 -6.47 -0.26 12.97
N ALA A 51 -5.76 -0.46 11.87
CA ALA A 51 -4.37 0.01 11.71
C ALA A 51 -4.29 1.49 11.28
N GLY A 52 -5.43 2.14 11.03
CA GLY A 52 -5.44 3.53 10.61
C GLY A 52 -5.08 3.78 9.15
N LEU A 53 -5.02 2.72 8.34
CA LEU A 53 -4.63 2.81 6.93
C LEU A 53 -5.81 3.08 5.98
N VAL A 54 -7.02 2.84 6.46
CA VAL A 54 -8.25 3.02 5.69
C VAL A 54 -9.28 3.71 6.58
N GLU A 55 -10.02 4.63 5.99
CA GLU A 55 -11.16 5.27 6.61
C GLU A 55 -12.41 4.92 5.83
N VAL A 56 -13.56 4.96 6.50
CA VAL A 56 -14.84 4.70 5.88
C VAL A 56 -15.80 5.84 6.16
N ARG A 57 -16.58 6.21 5.15
CA ARG A 57 -17.73 7.10 5.33
C ARG A 57 -18.97 6.41 4.78
N THR A 58 -20.11 6.76 5.32
CA THR A 58 -21.40 6.25 4.86
C THR A 58 -22.12 7.37 4.12
N ASP A 59 -22.60 7.06 2.91
CA ASP A 59 -23.41 7.97 2.11
C ASP A 59 -24.63 7.18 1.64
N ALA A 60 -25.81 7.57 2.14
CA ALA A 60 -27.04 6.81 2.00
C ALA A 60 -26.84 5.38 2.55
N GLN A 61 -26.94 4.36 1.71
CA GLN A 61 -26.77 2.97 2.14
C GLN A 61 -25.40 2.41 1.72
N ARG A 62 -24.52 3.24 1.15
CA ARG A 62 -23.21 2.82 0.69
C ARG A 62 -22.13 3.21 1.67
N ARG A 63 -21.17 2.30 1.85
CA ARG A 63 -19.93 2.57 2.58
C ARG A 63 -18.82 2.81 1.56
N TRP A 64 -18.16 3.96 1.71
CA TRP A 64 -17.06 4.38 0.87
C TRP A 64 -15.77 4.30 1.66
N TYR A 65 -14.80 3.57 1.12
CA TYR A 65 -13.50 3.39 1.76
C TYR A 65 -12.46 4.23 1.06
N ARG A 66 -11.58 4.83 1.84
CA ARG A 66 -10.47 5.63 1.30
C ARG A 66 -9.18 5.33 2.03
N LEU A 67 -8.05 5.52 1.33
CA LEU A 67 -6.72 5.38 1.90
C LEU A 67 -6.45 6.49 2.90
N SER A 68 -5.88 6.12 4.05
CA SER A 68 -5.32 7.04 5.03
C SER A 68 -3.82 6.74 5.11
N PRO A 69 -2.96 7.49 4.42
CA PRO A 69 -1.56 7.10 4.26
C PRO A 69 -0.68 7.38 5.47
N GLY A 70 -1.20 8.05 6.52
CA GLY A 70 -0.41 8.44 7.69
C GLY A 70 0.48 7.35 8.25
N PRO A 71 -0.05 6.14 8.56
CA PRO A 71 0.77 5.07 9.12
C PRO A 71 1.89 4.57 8.19
N LEU A 72 1.81 4.85 6.90
CA LEU A 72 2.87 4.49 5.95
C LEU A 72 4.16 5.27 6.21
N ALA A 73 4.08 6.39 6.92
CA ALA A 73 5.26 7.17 7.31
C ALA A 73 6.24 6.35 8.15
N GLU A 74 5.74 5.41 8.96
CA GLU A 74 6.57 4.51 9.74
C GLU A 74 7.45 3.64 8.84
N ILE A 75 6.85 3.11 7.77
CA ILE A 75 7.57 2.29 6.79
C ILE A 75 8.55 3.14 6.02
N ASP A 76 8.15 4.34 5.62
CA ASP A 76 9.00 5.28 4.91
C ASP A 76 10.24 5.63 5.74
N ALA A 77 10.04 5.92 7.02
CA ALA A 77 11.15 6.21 7.94
C ALA A 77 12.10 5.03 8.08
N TRP A 78 11.57 3.81 8.19
CA TRP A 78 12.39 2.61 8.27
C TRP A 78 13.18 2.38 6.99
N LEU A 79 12.60 2.66 5.84
CA LEU A 79 13.25 2.46 4.54
C LEU A 79 14.32 3.50 4.23
N ALA A 80 14.28 4.67 4.87
CA ALA A 80 15.16 5.79 4.48
C ALA A 80 16.65 5.44 4.38
N PRO A 81 17.26 4.74 5.37
CA PRO A 81 18.67 4.36 5.26
C PRO A 81 18.93 3.40 4.10
N TYR A 82 17.96 2.52 3.84
CA TYR A 82 18.10 1.52 2.75
C TYR A 82 17.95 2.17 1.39
N ARG A 83 17.07 3.16 1.26
CA ARG A 83 16.93 3.91 0.00
C ARG A 83 18.24 4.61 -0.36
N SER A 84 18.90 5.20 0.61
CA SER A 84 20.20 5.83 0.41
C SER A 84 21.22 4.83 -0.15
N MET A 85 21.19 3.61 0.37
CA MET A 85 22.06 2.53 -0.13
C MET A 85 21.72 2.14 -1.57
N TRP A 86 20.43 2.04 -1.88
CA TRP A 86 19.96 1.71 -3.23
C TRP A 86 20.38 2.78 -4.22
N GLU A 87 20.21 4.04 -3.88
CA GLU A 87 20.59 5.17 -4.73
C GLU A 87 22.06 5.14 -5.06
N LYS A 88 22.90 4.90 -4.06
CA LYS A 88 24.35 4.78 -4.26
C LYS A 88 24.68 3.57 -5.15
N SER A 89 24.02 2.45 -4.93
CA SER A 89 24.24 1.23 -5.73
C SER A 89 23.82 1.44 -7.17
N LEU A 90 22.69 2.10 -7.41
CA LEU A 90 22.20 2.41 -8.75
C LEU A 90 23.12 3.41 -9.45
N ASP A 91 23.60 4.42 -8.74
CA ASP A 91 24.54 5.38 -9.29
C ASP A 91 25.85 4.69 -9.69
N ALA A 92 26.35 3.78 -8.86
CA ALA A 92 27.54 3.01 -9.16
C ALA A 92 27.37 2.13 -10.39
N LEU A 93 26.20 1.48 -10.51
CA LEU A 93 25.88 0.65 -11.67
C LEU A 93 25.80 1.50 -12.93
N GLU A 94 25.12 2.63 -12.85
CA GLU A 94 24.97 3.55 -13.97
C GLU A 94 26.33 4.03 -14.49
N ARG A 95 27.22 4.41 -13.58
CA ARG A 95 28.59 4.81 -13.94
C ARG A 95 29.35 3.68 -14.63
N ARG A 96 29.21 2.45 -14.13
CA ARG A 96 29.88 1.29 -14.74
C ARG A 96 29.35 1.01 -16.15
N LEU A 97 28.03 1.17 -16.34
CA LEU A 97 27.43 1.00 -17.66
C LEU A 97 27.89 2.10 -18.63
N ASP A 98 28.04 3.34 -18.15
CA ASP A 98 28.58 4.44 -18.96
C ASP A 98 30.02 4.17 -19.36
N GLU A 99 30.83 3.64 -18.44
CA GLU A 99 32.23 3.29 -18.75
C GLU A 99 32.35 2.20 -19.81
N ILE A 100 31.45 1.20 -19.76
CA ILE A 100 31.42 0.08 -20.70
C ILE A 100 30.86 0.52 -22.05
N GLY A 101 29.83 1.36 -22.04
CA GLY A 101 29.11 1.79 -23.25
C GLY A 101 29.61 3.10 -23.81
N GLY A 102 30.59 3.72 -23.20
CA GLY A 102 30.93 5.12 -23.43
C GLY A 102 32.02 5.38 -24.48
N ASP A 103 31.98 4.70 -25.56
CA ASP A 103 32.92 5.01 -26.65
C ASP A 103 32.31 5.88 -27.71
#